data_a01ecd9c46757fe1b366c9bacffce25c
#
_entry.id   a01ecd9c46757fe1b366c9bacffce25c
#
_cell.length_a   1.000
_cell.length_b   1.000
_cell.length_c   1.000
_cell.angle_alpha   90.00
_cell.angle_beta   90.00
_cell.angle_gamma   90.00
#
_symmetry.space_group_name_H-M   'P 1'
#
loop_
_entity.id
_entity.type
_entity.pdbx_description
1 polymer ?
#
loop_
_entity_poly.entity_id
_entity_poly.type
_entity_poly.pdbx_seq_one_letter_code
_entity_poly.pdbx_strand_id
1 'polypeptide(L)'
;MKCPLGHSYDISRRGYINLLMSQASSKKRHGDDGEMVSARTRFLSLGYYDRLRSEVCDIAVGFIPQGGVIADIGCGECYYTEHIAKTMKEKNIPCDIYGIDISKKALDAAGKRNCGISLAVASAFSLPIADEAANLILNLFAPHEPKEFVRISAPGAKMIRVFPLERHLWELKEAVYDVPYENVIDTLDFPGFTLMYKKELSYRIHLASQSEILDLFTMTPYCYKTSEKDRKKLDSLTSLDTRVEFCIVVYEKSEI
;
A
#
# COMPACT_ATOMS: atom_id res chain seq x y z
N MET A 1 2.25 25.39 -6.30
CA MET A 1 0.87 25.36 -6.81
C MET A 1 0.00 26.23 -5.92
N LYS A 2 -1.00 26.90 -6.48
CA LYS A 2 -1.97 27.70 -5.70
C LYS A 2 -3.39 27.19 -5.98
N CYS A 3 -4.23 27.11 -4.95
CA CYS A 3 -5.65 26.80 -5.13
C CYS A 3 -6.47 28.11 -5.37
N PRO A 4 -7.72 28.03 -5.86
CA PRO A 4 -8.58 29.20 -6.06
C PRO A 4 -8.81 30.06 -4.80
N LEU A 5 -8.67 29.46 -3.60
CA LEU A 5 -8.78 30.16 -2.31
C LEU A 5 -7.47 30.83 -1.87
N GLY A 6 -6.43 30.84 -2.73
CA GLY A 6 -5.15 31.50 -2.45
C GLY A 6 -4.15 30.71 -1.64
N HIS A 7 -4.45 29.47 -1.20
CA HIS A 7 -3.49 28.64 -0.51
C HIS A 7 -2.33 28.25 -1.46
N SER A 8 -1.11 28.29 -0.93
CA SER A 8 0.09 27.87 -1.65
C SER A 8 0.57 26.52 -1.15
N TYR A 9 0.91 25.62 -2.07
CA TYR A 9 1.44 24.29 -1.78
C TYR A 9 2.77 24.10 -2.49
N ASP A 10 3.75 23.56 -1.76
CA ASP A 10 5.06 23.27 -2.31
C ASP A 10 5.02 21.95 -3.10
N ILE A 11 5.63 21.98 -4.27
CA ILE A 11 5.89 20.79 -5.07
C ILE A 11 7.30 20.34 -4.76
N SER A 12 7.44 19.09 -4.29
CA SER A 12 8.73 18.47 -4.05
C SER A 12 9.56 18.37 -5.34
N ARG A 13 10.89 18.37 -5.23
CA ARG A 13 11.78 18.03 -6.35
C ARG A 13 11.50 16.63 -6.93
N ARG A 14 10.79 15.77 -6.18
CA ARG A 14 10.35 14.42 -6.60
C ARG A 14 8.97 14.40 -7.24
N GLY A 15 8.34 15.57 -7.43
CA GLY A 15 7.07 15.73 -8.12
C GLY A 15 5.81 15.57 -7.27
N TYR A 16 5.91 15.17 -5.98
CA TYR A 16 4.75 15.10 -5.11
C TYR A 16 4.38 16.45 -4.50
N ILE A 17 3.11 16.62 -4.17
CA ILE A 17 2.57 17.80 -3.48
C ILE A 17 2.33 17.45 -2.01
N ASN A 18 2.72 18.33 -1.09
CA ASN A 18 2.40 18.17 0.32
C ASN A 18 1.12 18.93 0.67
N LEU A 19 0.05 18.20 0.96
CA LEU A 19 -1.26 18.74 1.31
C LEU A 19 -1.58 18.66 2.81
N LEU A 20 -0.65 18.12 3.64
CA LEU A 20 -0.83 18.15 5.09
C LEU A 20 -0.64 19.58 5.61
N MET A 21 -1.63 20.06 6.36
CA MET A 21 -1.57 21.36 7.02
C MET A 21 -0.49 21.36 8.11
N SER A 22 0.26 22.46 8.23
CA SER A 22 1.39 22.60 9.16
C SER A 22 1.04 22.40 10.65
N GLN A 23 -0.22 22.61 11.03
CA GLN A 23 -0.69 22.41 12.40
C GLN A 23 -0.86 20.94 12.81
N ALA A 24 -0.98 20.02 11.85
CA ALA A 24 -1.12 18.59 12.11
C ALA A 24 0.24 17.87 12.35
N SER A 25 1.37 18.53 12.06
CA SER A 25 2.67 17.86 11.91
C SER A 25 3.59 17.87 13.13
N SER A 26 3.25 18.57 14.23
CA SER A 26 4.29 18.87 15.23
C SER A 26 4.47 17.86 16.37
N LYS A 27 3.63 16.84 16.54
CA LYS A 27 3.69 15.94 17.72
C LYS A 27 3.60 14.42 17.49
N LYS A 28 3.36 13.91 16.26
CA LYS A 28 3.40 12.47 15.97
C LYS A 28 4.14 12.22 14.66
N ARG A 29 5.07 11.24 14.65
CA ARG A 29 5.56 10.67 13.40
C ARG A 29 4.37 10.07 12.67
N HIS A 30 4.06 10.60 11.49
CA HIS A 30 3.00 10.08 10.63
C HIS A 30 3.63 9.22 9.54
N GLY A 31 3.20 7.97 9.46
CA GLY A 31 3.62 7.03 8.43
C GLY A 31 4.99 6.39 8.66
N ASP A 32 5.42 5.62 7.69
CA ASP A 32 6.66 4.86 7.71
C ASP A 32 7.89 5.78 7.74
N ASP A 33 8.88 5.40 8.51
CA ASP A 33 10.17 6.10 8.55
C ASP A 33 11.08 5.71 7.37
N GLY A 34 12.25 6.37 7.28
CA GLY A 34 13.16 6.16 6.17
C GLY A 34 13.81 4.78 6.15
N GLU A 35 14.00 4.14 7.31
CA GLU A 35 14.56 2.79 7.40
C GLU A 35 13.56 1.75 6.90
N MET A 36 12.32 1.82 7.38
CA MET A 36 11.23 0.95 6.93
C MET A 36 10.98 1.07 5.42
N VAL A 37 10.91 2.29 4.89
CA VAL A 37 10.75 2.52 3.44
C VAL A 37 11.92 1.95 2.65
N SER A 38 13.16 2.12 3.13
CA SER A 38 14.35 1.61 2.45
C SER A 38 14.39 0.09 2.46
N ALA A 39 14.09 -0.54 3.60
CA ALA A 39 14.00 -1.99 3.76
C ALA A 39 12.92 -2.57 2.82
N ARG A 40 11.74 -1.95 2.79
CA ARG A 40 10.64 -2.36 1.90
C ARG A 40 11.05 -2.26 0.43
N THR A 41 11.68 -1.16 0.04
CA THR A 41 12.13 -0.97 -1.34
C THR A 41 13.13 -2.05 -1.75
N ARG A 42 14.11 -2.39 -0.89
CA ARG A 42 15.08 -3.47 -1.17
C ARG A 42 14.38 -4.81 -1.28
N PHE A 43 13.56 -5.18 -0.28
CA PHE A 43 12.86 -6.45 -0.24
C PHE A 43 11.94 -6.65 -1.46
N LEU A 44 11.10 -5.66 -1.78
CA LEU A 44 10.16 -5.75 -2.90
C LEU A 44 10.90 -5.79 -4.25
N SER A 45 12.08 -5.17 -4.35
CA SER A 45 12.91 -5.22 -5.57
C SER A 45 13.48 -6.61 -5.86
N LEU A 46 13.53 -7.52 -4.88
CA LEU A 46 13.94 -8.91 -5.06
C LEU A 46 12.83 -9.79 -5.67
N GLY A 47 11.62 -9.25 -5.86
CA GLY A 47 10.53 -9.95 -6.55
C GLY A 47 9.72 -10.92 -5.69
N TYR A 48 9.97 -10.99 -4.38
CA TYR A 48 9.25 -11.91 -3.48
C TYR A 48 7.73 -11.74 -3.50
N TYR A 49 7.24 -10.53 -3.82
CA TYR A 49 5.80 -10.22 -3.90
C TYR A 49 5.30 -10.00 -5.34
N ASP A 50 6.09 -10.41 -6.36
CA ASP A 50 5.71 -10.25 -7.77
C ASP A 50 4.42 -11.00 -8.12
N ARG A 51 4.17 -12.19 -7.52
CA ARG A 51 2.90 -12.89 -7.72
C ARG A 51 1.70 -12.06 -7.26
N LEU A 52 1.80 -11.47 -6.06
CA LEU A 52 0.75 -10.59 -5.55
C LEU A 52 0.60 -9.34 -6.44
N ARG A 53 1.73 -8.74 -6.84
CA ARG A 53 1.75 -7.55 -7.69
C ARG A 53 1.05 -7.81 -9.04
N SER A 54 1.34 -8.95 -9.67
CA SER A 54 0.71 -9.34 -10.94
C SER A 54 -0.79 -9.59 -10.77
N GLU A 55 -1.21 -10.32 -9.74
CA GLU A 55 -2.63 -10.57 -9.45
C GLU A 55 -3.42 -9.26 -9.24
N VAL A 56 -2.88 -8.34 -8.44
CA VAL A 56 -3.53 -7.02 -8.22
C VAL A 56 -3.60 -6.24 -9.53
N CYS A 57 -2.55 -6.28 -10.34
CA CYS A 57 -2.51 -5.61 -11.63
C CYS A 57 -3.55 -6.17 -12.60
N ASP A 58 -3.65 -7.49 -12.73
CA ASP A 58 -4.62 -8.14 -13.63
C ASP A 58 -6.06 -7.80 -13.24
N ILE A 59 -6.35 -7.79 -11.93
CA ILE A 59 -7.66 -7.36 -11.43
C ILE A 59 -7.92 -5.89 -11.76
N ALA A 60 -6.94 -4.99 -11.51
CA ALA A 60 -7.08 -3.56 -11.78
C ALA A 60 -7.33 -3.27 -13.26
N VAL A 61 -6.60 -3.96 -14.15
CA VAL A 61 -6.80 -3.86 -15.63
C VAL A 61 -8.19 -4.29 -16.03
N GLY A 62 -8.77 -5.30 -15.36
CA GLY A 62 -10.10 -5.81 -15.66
C GLY A 62 -11.25 -4.86 -15.28
N PHE A 63 -11.01 -3.92 -14.37
CA PHE A 63 -12.09 -3.07 -13.85
C PHE A 63 -11.98 -1.60 -14.23
N ILE A 64 -10.83 -1.10 -14.65
CA ILE A 64 -10.69 0.32 -14.99
C ILE A 64 -11.31 0.63 -16.36
N PRO A 65 -12.25 1.59 -16.47
CA PRO A 65 -12.76 2.03 -17.76
C PRO A 65 -11.73 2.92 -18.49
N GLN A 66 -11.91 3.06 -19.80
CA GLN A 66 -11.13 4.01 -20.62
C GLN A 66 -11.30 5.44 -20.09
N GLY A 67 -10.21 6.13 -19.82
CA GLY A 67 -10.22 7.47 -19.22
C GLY A 67 -10.61 7.50 -17.74
N GLY A 68 -10.60 6.33 -17.08
CA GLY A 68 -10.94 6.21 -15.67
C GLY A 68 -9.84 6.73 -14.74
N VAL A 69 -10.22 6.90 -13.47
CA VAL A 69 -9.36 7.37 -12.39
C VAL A 69 -9.07 6.25 -11.40
N ILE A 70 -7.78 5.99 -11.16
CA ILE A 70 -7.29 5.09 -10.11
C ILE A 70 -6.79 5.91 -8.94
N ALA A 71 -7.26 5.62 -7.73
CA ALA A 71 -6.79 6.20 -6.48
C ALA A 71 -6.13 5.13 -5.61
N ASP A 72 -4.81 5.19 -5.44
CA ASP A 72 -4.06 4.30 -4.54
C ASP A 72 -3.87 4.99 -3.19
N ILE A 73 -4.58 4.50 -2.18
CA ILE A 73 -4.63 5.09 -0.84
C ILE A 73 -3.72 4.31 0.10
N GLY A 74 -2.64 4.95 0.52
CA GLY A 74 -1.50 4.32 1.19
C GLY A 74 -0.53 3.69 0.19
N CYS A 75 -0.25 4.42 -0.90
CA CYS A 75 0.53 3.90 -2.04
C CYS A 75 2.00 3.56 -1.71
N GLY A 76 2.51 3.99 -0.55
CA GLY A 76 3.90 3.79 -0.17
C GLY A 76 4.87 4.34 -1.22
N GLU A 77 5.85 3.51 -1.62
CA GLU A 77 6.78 3.80 -2.71
C GLU A 77 6.25 3.42 -4.10
N CYS A 78 4.94 3.18 -4.23
CA CYS A 78 4.26 2.84 -5.48
C CYS A 78 4.72 1.55 -6.15
N TYR A 79 5.13 0.52 -5.40
CA TYR A 79 5.57 -0.75 -5.98
C TYR A 79 4.48 -1.43 -6.82
N TYR A 80 3.25 -1.47 -6.32
CA TYR A 80 2.10 -2.03 -7.04
C TYR A 80 1.61 -1.08 -8.13
N THR A 81 1.44 0.18 -7.77
CA THR A 81 0.90 1.24 -8.64
C THR A 81 1.76 1.48 -9.88
N GLU A 82 3.09 1.42 -9.73
CA GLU A 82 4.03 1.53 -10.86
C GLU A 82 3.80 0.42 -11.89
N HIS A 83 3.59 -0.81 -11.43
CA HIS A 83 3.35 -1.94 -12.32
C HIS A 83 2.02 -1.79 -13.05
N ILE A 84 0.98 -1.36 -12.35
CA ILE A 84 -0.33 -1.04 -12.95
C ILE A 84 -0.16 0.06 -14.01
N ALA A 85 0.52 1.17 -13.67
CA ALA A 85 0.72 2.27 -14.60
C ALA A 85 1.46 1.84 -15.89
N LYS A 86 2.49 1.01 -15.76
CA LYS A 86 3.22 0.45 -16.91
C LYS A 86 2.33 -0.44 -17.76
N THR A 87 1.59 -1.35 -17.13
CA THR A 87 0.68 -2.28 -17.84
C THR A 87 -0.44 -1.53 -18.55
N MET A 88 -1.03 -0.49 -17.92
CA MET A 88 -2.05 0.36 -18.57
C MET A 88 -1.50 1.02 -19.82
N LYS A 89 -0.27 1.58 -19.72
CA LYS A 89 0.40 2.19 -20.88
C LYS A 89 0.69 1.20 -21.99
N GLU A 90 1.20 0.00 -21.67
CA GLU A 90 1.49 -1.07 -22.62
C GLU A 90 0.23 -1.57 -23.33
N LYS A 91 -0.88 -1.64 -22.61
CA LYS A 91 -2.19 -2.04 -23.15
C LYS A 91 -2.96 -0.89 -23.83
N ASN A 92 -2.39 0.33 -23.87
CA ASN A 92 -3.06 1.54 -24.41
C ASN A 92 -4.42 1.81 -23.73
N ILE A 93 -4.49 1.63 -22.40
CA ILE A 93 -5.64 1.97 -21.59
C ILE A 93 -5.35 3.33 -20.92
N PRO A 94 -5.90 4.44 -21.43
CA PRO A 94 -5.73 5.74 -20.79
C PRO A 94 -6.42 5.76 -19.43
N CYS A 95 -5.71 6.22 -18.40
CA CYS A 95 -6.26 6.44 -17.06
C CYS A 95 -5.39 7.45 -16.31
N ASP A 96 -6.01 8.17 -15.39
CA ASP A 96 -5.31 9.01 -14.43
C ASP A 96 -5.05 8.21 -13.15
N ILE A 97 -3.84 8.26 -12.64
CA ILE A 97 -3.44 7.52 -11.43
C ILE A 97 -2.94 8.49 -10.37
N TYR A 98 -3.58 8.44 -9.21
CA TYR A 98 -3.23 9.23 -8.03
C TYR A 98 -2.73 8.32 -6.93
N GLY A 99 -1.51 8.58 -6.42
CA GLY A 99 -0.92 7.91 -5.27
C GLY A 99 -0.92 8.83 -4.06
N ILE A 100 -1.56 8.40 -2.98
CA ILE A 100 -1.68 9.17 -1.75
C ILE A 100 -1.03 8.39 -0.62
N ASP A 101 -0.11 9.03 0.09
CA ASP A 101 0.49 8.48 1.31
C ASP A 101 0.78 9.59 2.31
N ILE A 102 0.78 9.25 3.58
CA ILE A 102 1.11 10.20 4.65
C ILE A 102 2.63 10.35 4.85
N SER A 103 3.41 9.36 4.41
CA SER A 103 4.87 9.33 4.54
C SER A 103 5.56 10.08 3.39
N LYS A 104 6.16 11.23 3.70
CA LYS A 104 7.02 11.95 2.75
C LYS A 104 8.18 11.07 2.25
N LYS A 105 8.70 10.18 3.11
CA LYS A 105 9.81 9.29 2.76
C LYS A 105 9.40 8.25 1.72
N ALA A 106 8.19 7.71 1.86
CA ALA A 106 7.62 6.80 0.88
C ALA A 106 7.43 7.50 -0.48
N LEU A 107 6.85 8.72 -0.48
CA LEU A 107 6.66 9.48 -1.70
C LEU A 107 7.96 10.02 -2.32
N ASP A 108 9.01 10.26 -1.53
CA ASP A 108 10.36 10.52 -2.07
C ASP A 108 10.89 9.31 -2.86
N ALA A 109 10.61 8.09 -2.39
CA ALA A 109 10.98 6.86 -3.11
C ALA A 109 10.07 6.65 -4.34
N ALA A 110 8.75 6.85 -4.22
CA ALA A 110 7.79 6.77 -5.32
C ALA A 110 8.14 7.72 -6.46
N GLY A 111 8.48 8.98 -6.15
CA GLY A 111 8.85 9.99 -7.15
C GLY A 111 10.11 9.65 -7.95
N LYS A 112 10.98 8.76 -7.45
CA LYS A 112 12.13 8.26 -8.21
C LYS A 112 11.73 7.31 -9.34
N ARG A 113 10.56 6.66 -9.23
CA ARG A 113 10.07 5.69 -10.24
C ARG A 113 9.60 6.36 -11.53
N ASN A 114 9.16 7.63 -11.44
CA ASN A 114 8.80 8.50 -12.59
C ASN A 114 7.87 7.82 -13.62
N CYS A 115 6.79 7.20 -13.14
CA CYS A 115 5.87 6.42 -13.98
C CYS A 115 4.53 7.11 -14.29
N GLY A 116 4.49 8.45 -14.21
CA GLY A 116 3.30 9.22 -14.57
C GLY A 116 2.19 9.23 -13.52
N ILE A 117 2.49 8.80 -12.28
CA ILE A 117 1.56 8.82 -11.16
C ILE A 117 1.57 10.21 -10.51
N SER A 118 0.41 10.80 -10.30
CA SER A 118 0.25 12.06 -9.55
C SER A 118 0.31 11.75 -8.04
N LEU A 119 1.30 12.31 -7.34
CA LEU A 119 1.59 11.96 -5.95
C LEU A 119 1.23 13.09 -4.98
N ALA A 120 0.57 12.76 -3.87
CA ALA A 120 0.25 13.72 -2.81
C ALA A 120 0.49 13.16 -1.41
N VAL A 121 1.15 13.96 -0.55
CA VAL A 121 1.20 13.70 0.89
C VAL A 121 -0.13 14.16 1.49
N ALA A 122 -0.95 13.19 1.91
CA ALA A 122 -2.23 13.46 2.56
C ALA A 122 -2.64 12.29 3.47
N SER A 123 -3.68 12.52 4.27
CA SER A 123 -4.26 11.50 5.16
C SER A 123 -5.32 10.68 4.42
N ALA A 124 -5.32 9.35 4.63
CA ALA A 124 -6.41 8.48 4.18
C ALA A 124 -7.77 8.81 4.84
N PHE A 125 -7.74 9.57 5.94
CA PHE A 125 -8.94 10.01 6.68
C PHE A 125 -9.48 11.37 6.19
N SER A 126 -8.82 12.01 5.20
CA SER A 126 -9.25 13.26 4.56
C SER A 126 -8.55 13.34 3.20
N LEU A 127 -9.16 12.73 2.20
CA LEU A 127 -8.56 12.55 0.89
C LEU A 127 -8.73 13.78 0.00
N PRO A 128 -7.66 14.26 -0.65
CA PRO A 128 -7.71 15.41 -1.56
C PRO A 128 -8.22 14.99 -2.95
N ILE A 129 -9.26 14.20 -3.00
CA ILE A 129 -9.93 13.71 -4.20
C ILE A 129 -11.36 14.22 -4.16
N ALA A 130 -11.88 14.69 -5.29
CA ALA A 130 -13.24 15.14 -5.41
C ALA A 130 -14.25 14.00 -5.15
N ASP A 131 -15.48 14.36 -4.79
CA ASP A 131 -16.55 13.39 -4.64
C ASP A 131 -16.79 12.68 -5.97
N GLU A 132 -17.06 11.38 -5.91
CA GLU A 132 -17.41 10.53 -7.05
C GLU A 132 -16.40 10.54 -8.22
N ALA A 133 -15.11 10.84 -7.93
CA ALA A 133 -14.09 10.96 -8.97
C ALA A 133 -13.34 9.65 -9.28
N ALA A 134 -13.21 8.72 -8.33
CA ALA A 134 -12.42 7.51 -8.49
C ALA A 134 -13.26 6.35 -9.04
N ASN A 135 -12.82 5.74 -10.14
CA ASN A 135 -13.43 4.52 -10.71
C ASN A 135 -12.84 3.25 -10.09
N LEU A 136 -11.60 3.31 -9.63
CA LEU A 136 -10.93 2.21 -8.94
C LEU A 136 -10.14 2.75 -7.75
N ILE A 137 -10.39 2.18 -6.57
CA ILE A 137 -9.61 2.43 -5.36
C ILE A 137 -8.70 1.23 -5.11
N LEU A 138 -7.44 1.50 -4.79
CA LEU A 138 -6.50 0.54 -4.25
C LEU A 138 -6.26 0.85 -2.78
N ASN A 139 -6.30 -0.17 -1.91
CA ASN A 139 -5.95 -0.09 -0.49
C ASN A 139 -5.19 -1.35 -0.09
N LEU A 140 -3.86 -1.28 -0.25
CA LEU A 140 -2.97 -2.42 -0.10
C LEU A 140 -2.17 -2.27 1.19
N PHE A 141 -2.46 -3.07 2.21
CA PHE A 141 -1.80 -3.03 3.53
C PHE A 141 -1.86 -1.67 4.25
N ALA A 142 -2.86 -0.86 3.93
CA ALA A 142 -2.94 0.53 4.37
C ALA A 142 -4.18 0.79 5.25
N PRO A 143 -4.12 1.80 6.15
CA PRO A 143 -5.29 2.27 6.85
C PRO A 143 -6.38 2.77 5.89
N HIS A 144 -7.62 2.72 6.33
CA HIS A 144 -8.78 3.13 5.54
C HIS A 144 -9.81 3.88 6.38
N GLU A 145 -10.61 4.72 5.71
CA GLU A 145 -11.78 5.39 6.26
C GLU A 145 -12.96 5.17 5.29
N PRO A 146 -13.92 4.31 5.65
CA PRO A 146 -15.02 3.95 4.75
C PRO A 146 -15.79 5.14 4.20
N LYS A 147 -16.04 6.17 5.02
CA LYS A 147 -16.76 7.38 4.59
C LYS A 147 -16.04 8.13 3.47
N GLU A 148 -14.72 8.27 3.58
CA GLU A 148 -13.91 8.91 2.54
C GLU A 148 -13.87 8.06 1.27
N PHE A 149 -13.75 6.72 1.41
CA PHE A 149 -13.75 5.82 0.27
C PHE A 149 -15.09 5.86 -0.49
N VAL A 150 -16.22 5.85 0.24
CA VAL A 150 -17.56 6.04 -0.37
C VAL A 150 -17.65 7.38 -1.07
N ARG A 151 -17.19 8.48 -0.42
CA ARG A 151 -17.28 9.83 -0.96
C ARG A 151 -16.55 9.97 -2.29
N ILE A 152 -15.31 9.47 -2.38
CA ILE A 152 -14.50 9.63 -3.60
C ILE A 152 -14.86 8.66 -4.73
N SER A 153 -15.60 7.58 -4.43
CA SER A 153 -15.97 6.55 -5.40
C SER A 153 -17.04 7.04 -6.36
N ALA A 154 -16.79 6.92 -7.66
CA ALA A 154 -17.81 7.10 -8.70
C ALA A 154 -18.93 6.04 -8.57
N PRO A 155 -20.12 6.26 -9.15
CA PRO A 155 -21.12 5.22 -9.26
C PRO A 155 -20.56 3.95 -9.93
N GLY A 156 -20.78 2.78 -9.33
CA GLY A 156 -20.26 1.50 -9.82
C GLY A 156 -18.74 1.31 -9.69
N ALA A 157 -18.05 2.21 -8.99
CA ALA A 157 -16.61 2.12 -8.74
C ALA A 157 -16.24 0.81 -8.04
N LYS A 158 -15.06 0.30 -8.35
CA LYS A 158 -14.51 -0.89 -7.70
C LYS A 158 -13.43 -0.50 -6.67
N MET A 159 -13.24 -1.37 -5.69
CA MET A 159 -12.16 -1.24 -4.72
C MET A 159 -11.44 -2.57 -4.57
N ILE A 160 -10.12 -2.54 -4.68
CA ILE A 160 -9.25 -3.69 -4.40
C ILE A 160 -8.59 -3.46 -3.05
N ARG A 161 -8.82 -4.35 -2.10
CA ARG A 161 -8.11 -4.35 -0.82
C ARG A 161 -7.23 -5.59 -0.71
N VAL A 162 -6.05 -5.42 -0.12
CA VAL A 162 -5.15 -6.53 0.21
C VAL A 162 -4.72 -6.41 1.65
N PHE A 163 -4.78 -7.52 2.38
CA PHE A 163 -4.30 -7.64 3.75
C PHE A 163 -3.73 -9.03 3.99
N PRO A 164 -2.83 -9.18 5.00
CA PRO A 164 -2.25 -10.48 5.33
C PRO A 164 -3.28 -11.38 6.01
N LEU A 165 -3.20 -12.69 5.74
CA LEU A 165 -3.95 -13.72 6.44
C LEU A 165 -3.30 -14.08 7.79
N GLU A 166 -3.95 -14.98 8.56
CA GLU A 166 -3.61 -15.31 9.96
C GLU A 166 -2.15 -15.70 10.12
N ARG A 167 -1.67 -16.58 9.23
CA ARG A 167 -0.34 -17.17 9.33
C ARG A 167 0.68 -16.58 8.36
N HIS A 168 0.40 -15.39 7.85
CA HIS A 168 1.35 -14.63 7.04
C HIS A 168 2.66 -14.40 7.80
N LEU A 169 3.80 -14.79 7.20
CA LEU A 169 5.14 -14.71 7.79
C LEU A 169 5.28 -15.52 9.09
N TRP A 170 4.63 -16.66 9.17
CA TRP A 170 4.60 -17.46 10.40
C TRP A 170 6.00 -17.86 10.86
N GLU A 171 6.83 -18.38 9.96
CA GLU A 171 8.17 -18.86 10.30
C GLU A 171 9.11 -17.69 10.70
N LEU A 172 8.88 -16.48 10.17
CA LEU A 172 9.57 -15.29 10.67
C LEU A 172 9.14 -14.95 12.10
N LYS A 173 7.86 -15.10 12.43
CA LYS A 173 7.37 -14.91 13.81
C LYS A 173 7.92 -15.96 14.76
N GLU A 174 8.00 -17.22 14.34
CA GLU A 174 8.63 -18.31 15.13
C GLU A 174 10.11 -18.03 15.41
N ALA A 175 10.82 -17.43 14.45
CA ALA A 175 12.21 -17.06 14.64
C ALA A 175 12.40 -15.90 15.63
N VAL A 176 11.42 -15.01 15.78
CA VAL A 176 11.49 -13.81 16.62
C VAL A 176 10.89 -14.05 18.00
N TYR A 177 9.70 -14.62 18.08
CA TYR A 177 8.90 -14.69 19.31
C TYR A 177 8.97 -16.07 19.95
N ASP A 178 9.14 -16.13 21.27
CA ASP A 178 9.05 -17.38 22.02
C ASP A 178 7.65 -18.00 21.95
N VAL A 179 6.61 -17.16 21.83
CA VAL A 179 5.23 -17.54 21.58
C VAL A 179 4.73 -16.76 20.36
N PRO A 180 4.78 -17.34 19.15
CA PRO A 180 4.27 -16.69 17.96
C PRO A 180 2.74 -16.56 18.01
N TYR A 181 2.19 -15.54 17.37
CA TYR A 181 0.77 -15.24 17.36
C TYR A 181 0.26 -15.05 15.92
N GLU A 182 -0.99 -15.42 15.69
CA GLU A 182 -1.66 -15.21 14.41
C GLU A 182 -2.01 -13.73 14.21
N ASN A 183 -2.06 -13.29 12.94
CA ASN A 183 -2.58 -11.98 12.64
C ASN A 183 -4.09 -11.94 12.89
N VAL A 184 -4.57 -10.79 13.35
CA VAL A 184 -6.00 -10.50 13.36
C VAL A 184 -6.40 -10.18 11.92
N ILE A 185 -7.37 -10.94 11.38
CA ILE A 185 -7.91 -10.70 10.04
C ILE A 185 -8.86 -9.51 10.07
N ASP A 186 -8.73 -8.68 9.05
CA ASP A 186 -9.64 -7.58 8.82
C ASP A 186 -11.04 -8.11 8.41
N THR A 187 -12.08 -7.40 8.81
CA THR A 187 -13.44 -7.77 8.42
C THR A 187 -13.62 -7.63 6.90
N LEU A 188 -14.40 -8.54 6.34
CA LEU A 188 -14.82 -8.45 4.93
C LEU A 188 -16.02 -7.51 4.73
N ASP A 189 -16.68 -7.12 5.82
CA ASP A 189 -17.72 -6.11 5.76
C ASP A 189 -17.10 -4.72 5.67
N PHE A 190 -17.39 -4.01 4.59
CA PHE A 190 -16.87 -2.67 4.35
C PHE A 190 -18.04 -1.71 4.06
N PRO A 191 -18.39 -0.81 4.99
CA PRO A 191 -19.56 0.04 4.86
C PRO A 191 -19.59 0.84 3.56
N GLY A 192 -20.71 0.77 2.83
CA GLY A 192 -20.92 1.44 1.55
C GLY A 192 -20.36 0.70 0.35
N PHE A 193 -19.88 -0.53 0.56
CA PHE A 193 -19.40 -1.38 -0.53
C PHE A 193 -19.97 -2.79 -0.41
N THR A 194 -20.27 -3.40 -1.53
CA THR A 194 -20.69 -4.80 -1.64
C THR A 194 -19.52 -5.67 -2.05
N LEU A 195 -19.27 -6.74 -1.31
CA LEU A 195 -18.24 -7.72 -1.65
C LEU A 195 -18.61 -8.42 -2.95
N MET A 196 -17.74 -8.35 -3.96
CA MET A 196 -17.89 -9.08 -5.23
C MET A 196 -17.28 -10.48 -5.14
N TYR A 197 -16.01 -10.56 -4.74
CA TYR A 197 -15.30 -11.82 -4.49
C TYR A 197 -14.07 -11.62 -3.64
N LYS A 198 -13.56 -12.72 -3.08
CA LYS A 198 -12.25 -12.77 -2.45
C LYS A 198 -11.37 -13.84 -3.11
N LYS A 199 -10.06 -13.61 -3.08
CA LYS A 199 -9.05 -14.57 -3.51
C LYS A 199 -7.96 -14.65 -2.45
N GLU A 200 -7.64 -15.86 -2.02
CA GLU A 200 -6.51 -16.09 -1.15
C GLU A 200 -5.30 -16.49 -1.98
N LEU A 201 -4.16 -15.88 -1.70
CA LEU A 201 -2.89 -16.16 -2.34
C LEU A 201 -1.88 -16.58 -1.28
N SER A 202 -1.42 -17.84 -1.36
CA SER A 202 -0.42 -18.39 -0.45
C SER A 202 0.71 -19.04 -1.22
N TYR A 203 1.95 -18.76 -0.80
CA TYR A 203 3.15 -19.40 -1.33
C TYR A 203 4.32 -19.27 -0.35
N ARG A 204 5.40 -20.02 -0.60
CA ARG A 204 6.62 -19.90 0.19
C ARG A 204 7.64 -19.05 -0.53
N ILE A 205 8.42 -18.30 0.24
CA ILE A 205 9.59 -17.56 -0.22
C ILE A 205 10.82 -18.06 0.53
N HIS A 206 11.94 -18.07 -0.16
CA HIS A 206 13.24 -18.40 0.41
C HIS A 206 14.10 -17.15 0.49
N LEU A 207 14.39 -16.70 1.72
CA LEU A 207 15.31 -15.59 1.98
C LEU A 207 16.71 -16.17 2.10
N ALA A 208 17.59 -15.80 1.17
CA ALA A 208 18.91 -16.43 1.02
C ALA A 208 20.00 -15.75 1.88
N SER A 209 19.69 -14.67 2.57
CA SER A 209 20.65 -13.93 3.37
C SER A 209 20.00 -13.27 4.60
N GLN A 210 20.84 -13.01 5.60
CA GLN A 210 20.46 -12.25 6.79
C GLN A 210 19.90 -10.86 6.43
N SER A 211 20.48 -10.18 5.43
CA SER A 211 20.00 -8.86 4.99
C SER A 211 18.57 -8.91 4.47
N GLU A 212 18.19 -9.94 3.73
CA GLU A 212 16.82 -10.13 3.22
C GLU A 212 15.84 -10.40 4.36
N ILE A 213 16.26 -11.19 5.37
CA ILE A 213 15.45 -11.46 6.57
C ILE A 213 15.21 -10.17 7.36
N LEU A 214 16.27 -9.37 7.56
CA LEU A 214 16.17 -8.10 8.27
C LEU A 214 15.34 -7.07 7.49
N ASP A 215 15.44 -7.03 6.16
CA ASP A 215 14.61 -6.15 5.33
C ASP A 215 13.13 -6.56 5.40
N LEU A 216 12.81 -7.86 5.32
CA LEU A 216 11.46 -8.35 5.49
C LEU A 216 10.91 -8.00 6.88
N PHE A 217 11.67 -8.23 7.95
CA PHE A 217 11.26 -7.90 9.31
C PHE A 217 11.03 -6.39 9.47
N THR A 218 11.99 -5.56 9.01
CA THR A 218 11.96 -4.11 9.17
C THR A 218 10.81 -3.45 8.41
N MET A 219 10.41 -3.99 7.26
CA MET A 219 9.29 -3.43 6.50
C MET A 219 7.91 -3.74 7.10
N THR A 220 7.85 -4.60 8.12
CA THR A 220 6.57 -4.97 8.77
C THR A 220 6.34 -4.17 10.05
N PRO A 221 5.07 -4.04 10.51
CA PRO A 221 4.77 -3.44 11.80
C PRO A 221 5.38 -4.17 13.01
N TYR A 222 5.90 -5.39 12.82
CA TYR A 222 6.53 -6.17 13.87
C TYR A 222 7.77 -5.46 14.44
N CYS A 223 8.56 -4.79 13.60
CA CYS A 223 9.79 -4.12 14.02
C CYS A 223 9.57 -3.08 15.14
N TYR A 224 8.40 -2.45 15.20
CA TYR A 224 8.06 -1.49 16.25
C TYR A 224 7.54 -2.12 17.54
N LYS A 225 7.11 -3.38 17.49
CA LYS A 225 6.50 -4.09 18.62
C LYS A 225 7.44 -5.10 19.25
N THR A 226 8.57 -5.37 18.62
CA THR A 226 9.54 -6.39 19.03
C THR A 226 10.61 -5.81 19.93
N SER A 227 10.92 -6.52 21.04
CA SER A 227 12.01 -6.15 21.93
C SER A 227 13.36 -6.27 21.20
N GLU A 228 14.36 -5.50 21.64
CA GLU A 228 15.73 -5.61 21.11
C GLU A 228 16.31 -7.02 21.31
N LYS A 229 15.98 -7.67 22.44
CA LYS A 229 16.39 -9.06 22.73
C LYS A 229 15.85 -10.03 21.68
N ASP A 230 14.57 -9.91 21.31
CA ASP A 230 13.95 -10.80 20.35
C ASP A 230 14.43 -10.49 18.94
N ARG A 231 14.62 -9.22 18.59
CA ARG A 231 15.21 -8.82 17.31
C ARG A 231 16.59 -9.43 17.08
N LYS A 232 17.44 -9.50 18.11
CA LYS A 232 18.78 -10.11 18.03
C LYS A 232 18.76 -11.59 17.65
N LYS A 233 17.64 -12.30 17.83
CA LYS A 233 17.53 -13.70 17.38
C LYS A 233 17.68 -13.82 15.86
N LEU A 234 17.29 -12.78 15.09
CA LEU A 234 17.47 -12.75 13.65
C LEU A 234 18.95 -12.64 13.22
N ASP A 235 19.85 -12.15 14.10
CA ASP A 235 21.26 -11.93 13.77
C ASP A 235 22.00 -13.24 13.49
N SER A 236 21.51 -14.36 13.99
CA SER A 236 22.08 -15.70 13.79
C SER A 236 21.56 -16.43 12.54
N LEU A 237 20.53 -15.89 11.89
CA LEU A 237 19.93 -16.55 10.73
C LEU A 237 20.69 -16.18 9.45
N THR A 238 21.07 -17.20 8.70
CA THR A 238 21.72 -17.04 7.39
C THR A 238 20.76 -17.20 6.22
N SER A 239 19.63 -17.88 6.45
CA SER A 239 18.54 -18.06 5.49
C SER A 239 17.23 -18.32 6.25
N LEU A 240 16.10 -18.12 5.58
CA LEU A 240 14.78 -18.39 6.15
C LEU A 240 13.79 -18.74 5.04
N ASP A 241 13.12 -19.89 5.19
CA ASP A 241 11.92 -20.22 4.40
C ASP A 241 10.69 -19.78 5.16
N THR A 242 9.88 -18.90 4.58
CA THR A 242 8.64 -18.45 5.20
C THR A 242 7.49 -18.43 4.21
N ARG A 243 6.29 -18.63 4.73
CA ARG A 243 5.07 -18.49 3.92
C ARG A 243 4.64 -17.04 3.86
N VAL A 244 4.11 -16.67 2.73
CA VAL A 244 3.37 -15.42 2.55
C VAL A 244 1.92 -15.76 2.20
N GLU A 245 1.00 -15.13 2.90
CA GLU A 245 -0.43 -15.38 2.78
C GLU A 245 -1.19 -14.07 2.75
N PHE A 246 -1.92 -13.85 1.67
CA PHE A 246 -2.66 -12.62 1.40
C PHE A 246 -4.11 -12.91 1.07
N CYS A 247 -5.00 -12.05 1.51
CA CYS A 247 -6.35 -11.95 1.02
C CYS A 247 -6.46 -10.76 0.07
N ILE A 248 -6.88 -11.01 -1.16
CA ILE A 248 -7.26 -10.01 -2.15
C ILE A 248 -8.77 -9.97 -2.17
N VAL A 249 -9.36 -8.81 -1.91
CA VAL A 249 -10.80 -8.63 -1.86
C VAL A 249 -11.19 -7.56 -2.85
N VAL A 250 -12.23 -7.83 -3.64
CA VAL A 250 -12.79 -6.87 -4.58
C VAL A 250 -14.21 -6.52 -4.17
N TYR A 251 -14.46 -5.24 -4.11
CA TYR A 251 -15.74 -4.66 -3.79
C TYR A 251 -16.27 -3.80 -4.93
N GLU A 252 -17.56 -3.59 -4.93
CA GLU A 252 -18.25 -2.58 -5.73
C GLU A 252 -18.91 -1.57 -4.81
N LYS A 253 -18.88 -0.27 -5.16
CA LYS A 253 -19.64 0.75 -4.44
C LYS A 253 -21.11 0.35 -4.46
N SER A 254 -21.73 0.25 -3.27
CA SER A 254 -23.15 -0.05 -3.15
C SER A 254 -24.00 1.09 -3.73
N GLU A 255 -25.06 0.76 -4.43
CA GLU A 255 -26.08 1.73 -4.81
C GLU A 255 -26.79 2.21 -3.53
N ILE A 256 -26.91 3.53 -3.37
CA ILE A 256 -27.58 4.18 -2.23
C ILE A 256 -29.02 4.43 -2.61
#